data_be2cf3497938704603d22f72b3b45c05
#
_entry.id   be2cf3497938704603d22f72b3b45c05
#
_cell.length_a   1.000
_cell.length_b   1.000
_cell.length_c   1.000
_cell.angle_alpha   90.00
_cell.angle_beta   90.00
_cell.angle_gamma   90.00
#
_symmetry.space_group_name_H-M   'P 1'
#
loop_
_entity.id
_entity.type
_entity.pdbx_description
1 polymer ?
#
loop_
_entity_poly.entity_id
_entity_poly.type
_entity_poly.pdbx_seq_one_letter_code
_entity_poly.pdbx_strand_id
1 'polypeptide(L)' 'MKGCYKGVLCRLTEYRAMGKTAPALSYISSPDQETMLRAGFTEVRNGLWLKLLTEDEFEEVAAEFEKSGRSAHSDKK' A
#
# COMPACT_ATOMS: atom_id res chain seq x y z
N MET A 1 2.37 -2.18 8.46
CA MET A 1 1.08 -1.49 8.46
C MET A 1 0.28 -1.88 7.23
N LYS A 2 -0.91 -2.37 7.42
CA LYS A 2 -1.76 -2.86 6.32
C LYS A 2 -3.02 -2.03 6.17
N GLY A 3 -3.57 -2.01 4.99
CA GLY A 3 -4.82 -1.32 4.74
C GLY A 3 -5.25 -1.47 3.30
N CYS A 4 -6.38 -0.83 2.96
CA CYS A 4 -6.89 -0.84 1.60
C CYS A 4 -6.55 0.47 0.92
N TYR A 5 -6.03 0.38 -0.29
CA TYR A 5 -5.73 1.53 -1.10
C TYR A 5 -6.43 1.36 -2.44
N LYS A 6 -7.46 2.18 -2.68
CA LYS A 6 -8.25 2.14 -3.91
C LYS A 6 -8.73 0.73 -4.26
N GLY A 7 -9.20 0.02 -3.22
CA GLY A 7 -9.75 -1.31 -3.41
C GLY A 7 -8.76 -2.45 -3.35
N VAL A 8 -7.49 -2.15 -3.14
CA VAL A 8 -6.44 -3.16 -3.08
C VAL A 8 -5.95 -3.29 -1.65
N LEU A 9 -6.00 -4.50 -1.11
CA LEU A 9 -5.43 -4.76 0.21
C LEU A 9 -3.93 -4.82 0.06
N CYS A 10 -3.22 -3.98 0.81
CA CYS A 10 -1.79 -3.85 0.65
C CYS A 10 -1.11 -3.51 1.97
N ARG A 11 0.20 -3.53 1.95
CA ARG A 11 1.02 -3.25 3.11
C ARG A 11 1.93 -2.06 2.81
N LEU A 12 2.03 -1.15 3.75
CA LEU A 12 2.95 -0.03 3.63
C LEU A 12 4.36 -0.53 3.94
N THR A 13 5.26 -0.33 3.01
CA THR A 13 6.62 -0.86 3.12
C THR A 13 7.60 0.09 2.45
N GLU A 14 8.84 -0.35 2.34
CA GLU A 14 9.86 0.41 1.63
C GLU A 14 10.43 -0.44 0.51
N TYR A 15 10.67 0.19 -0.62
CA TYR A 15 11.27 -0.46 -1.75
C TYR A 15 12.67 0.11 -1.95
N ARG A 16 13.64 -0.77 -2.00
CA ARG A 16 15.04 -0.37 -2.17
C ARG A 16 15.52 -0.73 -3.56
N ALA A 17 16.04 0.25 -4.25
CA ALA A 17 16.60 0.03 -5.59
C ALA A 17 17.69 1.06 -5.83
N MET A 18 18.79 0.61 -6.42
CA MET A 18 19.91 1.47 -6.81
C MET A 18 20.43 2.32 -5.65
N GLY A 19 20.48 1.71 -4.47
CA GLY A 19 21.01 2.40 -3.30
C GLY A 19 20.06 3.39 -2.67
N LYS A 20 18.85 3.48 -3.18
CA LYS A 20 17.85 4.40 -2.64
C LYS A 20 16.67 3.64 -2.09
N THR A 21 16.02 4.23 -1.09
CA THR A 21 14.84 3.65 -0.48
C THR A 21 13.67 4.59 -0.68
N ALA A 22 12.53 4.05 -1.06
CA ALA A 22 11.32 4.83 -1.26
C ALA A 22 10.14 4.14 -0.61
N PRO A 23 9.20 4.91 -0.06
CA PRO A 23 8.00 4.30 0.49
C PRO A 23 7.18 3.69 -0.64
N ALA A 24 6.54 2.56 -0.35
CA ALA A 24 5.80 1.83 -1.35
C ALA A 24 4.67 1.04 -0.71
N LEU A 25 3.69 0.66 -1.53
CA LEU A 25 2.62 -0.23 -1.12
C LEU A 25 2.89 -1.58 -1.78
N SER A 26 2.89 -2.62 -0.96
CA SER A 26 3.09 -3.97 -1.44
C SER A 26 1.74 -4.69 -1.51
N TYR A 27 1.41 -5.22 -2.65
CA TYR A 27 0.15 -5.90 -2.88
C TYR A 27 -0.01 -7.13 -1.99
N ILE A 28 -1.20 -7.28 -1.42
CA ILE A 28 -1.56 -8.49 -0.67
C ILE A 28 -2.70 -9.20 -1.36
N SER A 29 -3.77 -8.48 -1.67
CA SER A 29 -4.94 -9.07 -2.29
C SER A 29 -5.77 -8.03 -3.03
N SER A 30 -6.40 -8.45 -4.10
CA SER A 30 -7.25 -7.57 -4.91
C SER A 30 -8.34 -8.41 -5.55
N PRO A 31 -9.52 -7.82 -5.79
CA PRO A 31 -10.59 -8.55 -6.48
C PRO A 31 -10.18 -8.94 -7.89
N ASP A 32 -9.38 -8.10 -8.56
CA ASP A 32 -8.91 -8.43 -9.90
C ASP A 32 -7.68 -7.57 -10.25
N GLN A 33 -7.07 -7.92 -11.38
CA GLN A 33 -5.86 -7.23 -11.82
C GLN A 33 -6.15 -5.81 -12.27
N GLU A 34 -7.30 -5.58 -12.83
CA GLU A 34 -7.67 -4.25 -13.29
C GLU A 34 -7.71 -3.26 -12.14
N THR A 35 -8.23 -3.68 -11.00
CA THR A 35 -8.28 -2.83 -9.82
C THR A 35 -6.87 -2.44 -9.39
N MET A 36 -5.95 -3.39 -9.44
CA MET A 36 -4.56 -3.10 -9.10
C MET A 36 -3.94 -2.08 -10.05
N LEU A 37 -4.19 -2.24 -11.32
CA LEU A 37 -3.65 -1.31 -12.32
C LEU A 37 -4.22 0.09 -12.16
N ARG A 38 -5.51 0.18 -11.88
CA ARG A 38 -6.13 1.49 -11.64
C ARG A 38 -5.59 2.17 -10.41
N ALA A 39 -5.23 1.38 -9.41
CA ALA A 39 -4.67 1.94 -8.18
C ALA A 39 -3.23 2.40 -8.37
N GLY A 40 -2.60 2.04 -9.49
CA GLY A 40 -1.25 2.46 -9.78
C GLY A 40 -0.19 1.43 -9.46
N PHE A 41 -0.59 0.22 -9.16
CA PHE A 41 0.37 -0.86 -8.89
C PHE A 41 0.98 -1.34 -10.19
N THR A 42 2.26 -1.69 -10.13
CA THR A 42 2.96 -2.25 -11.28
C THR A 42 3.74 -3.49 -10.83
N GLU A 43 3.89 -4.42 -11.74
CA GLU A 43 4.65 -5.63 -11.45
C GLU A 43 6.13 -5.35 -11.66
N VAL A 44 6.88 -5.34 -10.56
CA VAL A 44 8.32 -5.03 -10.64
C VAL A 44 9.15 -6.27 -10.86
N ARG A 45 8.62 -7.43 -10.51
CA ARG A 45 9.20 -8.71 -10.86
C ARG A 45 8.09 -9.74 -10.75
N ASN A 46 8.34 -10.91 -11.24
CA ASN A 46 7.31 -11.93 -11.35
C ASN A 46 6.58 -12.15 -10.03
N GLY A 47 5.32 -11.78 -10.01
CA GLY A 47 4.48 -11.95 -8.83
C GLY A 47 4.58 -10.89 -7.77
N LEU A 48 5.46 -9.90 -7.97
CA LEU A 48 5.62 -8.83 -6.98
C LEU A 48 5.08 -7.52 -7.54
N TRP A 49 3.97 -7.08 -6.96
CA TRP A 49 3.31 -5.85 -7.37
C TRP A 49 3.52 -4.77 -6.33
N LEU A 50 3.97 -3.62 -6.76
CA LEU A 50 4.24 -2.48 -5.89
C LEU A 50 3.71 -1.20 -6.48
N LYS A 51 3.41 -0.24 -5.59
CA LYS A 51 3.13 1.13 -6.00
C LYS A 51 4.06 2.02 -5.22
N LEU A 52 4.95 2.72 -5.92
CA LEU A 52 5.84 3.66 -5.27
C LEU A 52 5.06 4.91 -4.90
N LEU A 53 5.40 5.48 -3.75
CA LEU A 53 4.71 6.65 -3.22
C LEU A 53 5.63 7.85 -3.17
N THR A 54 5.07 9.03 -3.43
CA THR A 54 5.76 10.27 -3.15
C THR A 54 5.68 10.53 -1.65
N GLU A 55 6.42 11.52 -1.16
CA GLU A 55 6.37 11.86 0.26
C GLU A 55 4.97 12.26 0.69
N ASP A 56 4.29 13.05 -0.13
CA ASP A 56 2.93 13.48 0.16
C ASP A 56 1.98 12.30 0.21
N GLU A 57 2.10 11.40 -0.76
CA GLU A 57 1.25 10.21 -0.81
C GLU A 57 1.53 9.31 0.39
N PHE A 58 2.80 9.20 0.77
CA PHE A 58 3.16 8.38 1.91
C PHE A 58 2.48 8.88 3.18
N GLU A 59 2.51 10.19 3.41
CA GLU A 59 1.89 10.76 4.60
C GLU A 59 0.38 10.52 4.61
N GLU A 60 -0.26 10.68 3.48
CA GLU A 60 -1.70 10.45 3.37
C GLU A 60 -2.04 8.99 3.62
N VAL A 61 -1.30 8.10 3.00
CA VAL A 61 -1.56 6.66 3.13
C VAL A 61 -1.28 6.18 4.54
N ALA A 62 -0.18 6.64 5.12
CA ALA A 62 0.17 6.25 6.48
C ALA A 62 -0.91 6.69 7.47
N ALA A 63 -1.43 7.89 7.30
CA ALA A 63 -2.49 8.40 8.16
C ALA A 63 -3.77 7.58 8.01
N GLU A 64 -4.11 7.24 6.76
CA GLU A 64 -5.29 6.43 6.49
C GLU A 64 -5.18 5.04 7.10
N PHE A 65 -4.04 4.41 6.92
CA PHE A 65 -3.84 3.06 7.42
C PHE A 65 -3.82 3.04 8.95
N GLU A 66 -3.21 4.05 9.54
CA GLU A 66 -3.17 4.15 11.01
C GLU A 66 -4.56 4.40 11.56
N LYS A 67 -5.32 5.25 10.89
CA LYS A 67 -6.68 5.57 11.30
C LYS A 67 -7.57 4.34 11.23
N SER A 68 -7.47 3.57 10.17
CA SER A 68 -8.23 2.34 10.02
C SER A 68 -7.92 1.35 11.11
N GLY A 69 -6.65 1.15 11.37
CA GLY A 69 -6.22 0.23 12.41
C GLY A 69 -6.68 0.67 13.77
N ARG A 70 -6.59 1.97 14.01
CA ARG A 70 -7.00 2.53 15.29
C ARG A 70 -8.51 2.39 15.50
N SER A 71 -9.29 2.62 14.46
CA SER A 71 -10.74 2.45 14.54
C SER A 71 -11.11 1.01 14.87
N ALA A 72 -10.49 0.09 14.17
CA ALA A 72 -10.75 -1.32 14.40
C ALA A 72 -10.38 -1.70 15.82
N HIS A 73 -9.28 -1.17 16.31
CA HIS A 73 -8.84 -1.43 17.65
C HIS A 73 -9.81 -0.88 18.69
N SER A 74 -10.32 0.33 18.44
CA SER A 74 -11.25 0.98 19.34
C SER A 74 -12.54 0.19 19.47
N ASP A 75 -12.98 -0.41 18.38
CA ASP A 75 -14.23 -1.16 18.37
C ASP A 75 -14.22 -2.34 19.32
N LYS A 76 -13.05 -2.80 19.68
CA LYS A 76 -12.95 -3.95 20.57
C LYS A 76 -13.21 -3.59 22.02
N LYS A 77 -13.27 -2.34 22.30
CA LYS A 77 -13.60 -1.90 23.64
C LYS A 77 -15.08 -1.77 23.83
#